data_a500baf4ae97cde7e872d92df2949480
#
_entry.id   a500baf4ae97cde7e872d92df2949480
#
_cell.length_a   1.000
_cell.length_b   1.000
_cell.length_c   1.000
_cell.angle_alpha   90.00
_cell.angle_beta   90.00
_cell.angle_gamma   90.00
#
_symmetry.space_group_name_H-M   'P 1'
#
loop_
_entity.id
_entity.type
_entity.pdbx_description
1 polymer ?
#
loop_
_entity_poly.entity_id
_entity_poly.type
_entity_poly.pdbx_seq_one_letter_code
_entity_poly.pdbx_strand_id
1 'polypeptide(L)'
;PSATMGSFSVIMTFLLGVKFIVRPVMTTKEAMAGVSAKKRAIQSVVCGAVIGLICGFVGAGGGMMMLLILTSVLGYELKTAVGTSVLIMTFTALTGAVSHFVIGGAPDITVLVLCVVFTLIWARIAAVFANRAEPRTLNRATGIVLVVLGAAIFAFSMLGR
;
A
#
# COMPACT_ATOMS: atom_id res chain seq x y z
N PRO A 1 18.48 4.31 13.96
CA PRO A 1 17.65 4.80 12.85
C PRO A 1 16.58 3.81 12.40
N SER A 2 16.84 2.49 12.41
CA SER A 2 15.88 1.47 11.94
C SER A 2 14.61 1.33 12.80
N ALA A 3 14.73 1.50 14.10
CA ALA A 3 13.60 1.40 15.03
C ALA A 3 12.55 2.52 14.84
N THR A 4 13.02 3.73 14.56
CA THR A 4 12.15 4.90 14.36
C THR A 4 11.38 4.79 13.03
N MET A 5 12.01 4.26 11.99
CA MET A 5 11.39 4.04 10.68
C MET A 5 10.32 2.93 10.74
N GLY A 6 10.59 1.85 11.48
CA GLY A 6 9.61 0.80 11.73
C GLY A 6 8.37 1.32 12.48
N SER A 7 8.59 2.10 13.53
CA SER A 7 7.50 2.69 14.32
C SER A 7 6.62 3.63 13.50
N PHE A 8 7.19 4.44 12.62
CA PHE A 8 6.44 5.32 11.73
C PHE A 8 5.54 4.54 10.77
N SER A 9 6.05 3.47 10.15
CA SER A 9 5.28 2.61 9.26
C SER A 9 4.10 1.93 9.98
N VAL A 10 4.31 1.46 11.21
CA VAL A 10 3.27 0.84 12.04
C VAL A 10 2.16 1.82 12.38
N ILE A 11 2.52 3.03 12.84
CA ILE A 11 1.55 4.08 13.18
C ILE A 11 0.73 4.47 11.95
N MET A 12 1.38 4.65 10.79
CA MET A 12 0.69 4.97 9.54
C MET A 12 -0.28 3.87 9.10
N THR A 13 0.12 2.61 9.24
CA THR A 13 -0.73 1.44 8.92
C THR A 13 -1.97 1.42 9.80
N PHE A 14 -1.78 1.62 11.11
CA PHE A 14 -2.88 1.65 12.08
C PHE A 14 -3.84 2.81 11.81
N LEU A 15 -3.32 4.03 11.63
CA LEU A 15 -4.13 5.22 11.33
C LEU A 15 -4.93 5.07 10.03
N LEU A 16 -4.32 4.48 9.00
CA LEU A 16 -5.00 4.21 7.73
C LEU A 16 -6.12 3.20 7.91
N GLY A 17 -5.89 2.14 8.69
CA GLY A 17 -6.91 1.15 9.02
C GLY A 17 -8.10 1.76 9.75
N VAL A 18 -7.84 2.54 10.78
CA VAL A 18 -8.88 3.27 11.53
C VAL A 18 -9.64 4.23 10.61
N LYS A 19 -8.93 4.96 9.74
CA LYS A 19 -9.57 5.86 8.77
C LYS A 19 -10.57 5.13 7.87
N PHE A 20 -10.22 3.97 7.32
CA PHE A 20 -11.11 3.21 6.44
C PHE A 20 -12.35 2.65 7.17
N ILE A 21 -12.22 2.38 8.47
CA ILE A 21 -13.36 1.95 9.28
C ILE A 21 -14.29 3.13 9.61
N VAL A 22 -13.71 4.26 10.05
CA VAL A 22 -14.47 5.43 10.51
C VAL A 22 -15.00 6.28 9.37
N ARG A 23 -14.18 6.48 8.33
CA ARG A 23 -14.53 7.27 7.14
C ARG A 23 -14.27 6.46 5.88
N PRO A 24 -15.20 5.56 5.50
CA PRO A 24 -15.03 4.75 4.29
C PRO A 24 -14.92 5.63 3.05
N VAL A 25 -14.07 5.24 2.12
CA VAL A 25 -13.93 5.92 0.83
C VAL A 25 -15.12 5.52 -0.04
N MET A 26 -16.05 6.46 -0.22
CA MET A 26 -17.27 6.25 -1.00
C MET A 26 -17.24 6.99 -2.35
N THR A 27 -16.06 7.44 -2.78
CA THR A 27 -15.90 8.12 -4.07
C THR A 27 -16.22 7.16 -5.22
N THR A 28 -17.10 7.58 -6.10
CA THR A 28 -17.49 6.82 -7.31
C THR A 28 -16.63 7.24 -8.50
N LYS A 29 -16.59 6.39 -9.53
CA LYS A 29 -15.90 6.70 -10.80
C LYS A 29 -16.43 7.98 -11.45
N GLU A 30 -17.71 8.25 -11.29
CA GLU A 30 -18.39 9.45 -11.83
C GLU A 30 -17.90 10.74 -11.18
N ALA A 31 -17.66 10.71 -9.86
CA ALA A 31 -17.07 11.85 -9.17
C ALA A 31 -15.64 12.17 -9.65
N MET A 32 -14.90 11.14 -10.07
CA MET A 32 -13.57 11.32 -10.66
C MET A 32 -13.61 11.91 -12.08
N ALA A 33 -14.67 11.67 -12.83
CA ALA A 33 -14.79 12.15 -14.21
C ALA A 33 -14.93 13.69 -14.29
N GLY A 34 -15.43 14.34 -13.25
CA GLY A 34 -15.60 15.79 -13.16
C GLY A 34 -14.30 16.59 -13.03
N VAL A 35 -13.15 15.95 -12.77
CA VAL A 35 -11.87 16.65 -12.63
C VAL A 35 -11.13 16.67 -13.96
N SER A 36 -10.70 17.86 -14.41
CA SER A 36 -9.91 18.01 -15.64
C SER A 36 -8.71 17.09 -15.66
N ALA A 37 -8.51 16.37 -16.77
CA ALA A 37 -7.41 15.41 -16.95
C ALA A 37 -6.02 16.06 -16.70
N LYS A 38 -5.85 17.31 -17.13
CA LYS A 38 -4.61 18.07 -16.92
C LYS A 38 -4.33 18.34 -15.44
N LYS A 39 -5.35 18.76 -14.68
CA LYS A 39 -5.22 19.00 -13.23
C LYS A 39 -4.90 17.68 -12.49
N ARG A 40 -5.55 16.59 -12.87
CA ARG A 40 -5.31 15.26 -12.31
C ARG A 40 -3.88 14.78 -12.58
N ALA A 41 -3.39 14.93 -13.80
CA ALA A 41 -2.02 14.56 -14.17
C ALA A 41 -0.99 15.34 -13.35
N ILE A 42 -1.11 16.65 -13.23
CA ILE A 42 -0.20 17.48 -12.43
C ILE A 42 -0.22 17.07 -10.96
N GLN A 43 -1.42 16.91 -10.38
CA GLN A 43 -1.54 16.46 -8.98
C GLN A 43 -0.92 15.07 -8.76
N SER A 44 -1.13 14.14 -9.69
CA SER A 44 -0.56 12.79 -9.60
C SER A 44 0.97 12.81 -9.66
N VAL A 45 1.57 13.62 -10.54
CA VAL A 45 3.01 13.76 -10.65
C VAL A 45 3.60 14.38 -9.39
N VAL A 46 3.03 15.47 -8.89
CA VAL A 46 3.51 16.15 -7.68
C VAL A 46 3.39 15.23 -6.46
N CYS A 47 2.21 14.62 -6.26
CA CYS A 47 2.01 13.68 -5.16
C CYS A 47 2.92 12.45 -5.27
N GLY A 48 3.09 11.91 -6.48
CA GLY A 48 3.98 10.79 -6.74
C GLY A 48 5.44 11.10 -6.43
N ALA A 49 5.92 12.27 -6.80
CA ALA A 49 7.28 12.73 -6.49
C ALA A 49 7.49 12.88 -4.96
N VAL A 50 6.55 13.51 -4.26
CA VAL A 50 6.61 13.66 -2.80
C VAL A 50 6.59 12.29 -2.10
N ILE A 51 5.70 11.39 -2.52
CA ILE A 51 5.64 10.03 -1.95
C ILE A 51 6.93 9.27 -2.24
N GLY A 52 7.44 9.34 -3.48
CA GLY A 52 8.67 8.68 -3.88
C GLY A 52 9.86 9.12 -3.03
N LEU A 53 9.99 10.43 -2.78
CA LEU A 53 11.01 10.98 -1.89
C LEU A 53 10.85 10.45 -0.46
N ILE A 54 9.67 10.57 0.13
CA ILE A 54 9.43 10.12 1.52
C ILE A 54 9.68 8.62 1.64
N CYS A 55 9.17 7.81 0.70
CA CYS A 55 9.32 6.36 0.74
C CYS A 55 10.75 5.91 0.46
N GLY A 56 11.48 6.63 -0.38
CA GLY A 56 12.91 6.40 -0.61
C GLY A 56 13.74 6.63 0.64
N PHE A 57 13.44 7.68 1.41
CA PHE A 57 14.12 7.96 2.67
C PHE A 57 13.71 7.01 3.80
N VAL A 58 12.44 6.68 3.91
CA VAL A 58 11.90 5.86 5.01
C VAL A 58 12.13 4.37 4.77
N GLY A 59 12.36 3.94 3.51
CA GLY A 59 12.54 2.53 3.18
C GLY A 59 11.28 1.67 3.40
N ALA A 60 10.18 2.27 3.85
CA ALA A 60 8.91 1.60 4.03
C ALA A 60 8.17 1.58 2.70
N GLY A 61 7.92 0.38 2.17
CA GLY A 61 7.24 0.19 0.90
C GLY A 61 6.01 1.10 0.77
N GLY A 62 6.13 2.14 -0.05
CA GLY A 62 5.21 3.28 -0.16
C GLY A 62 3.76 3.00 -0.50
N GLY A 63 3.36 1.73 -0.59
CA GLY A 63 2.03 1.34 -1.00
C GLY A 63 0.90 1.86 -0.13
N MET A 64 1.09 1.85 1.19
CA MET A 64 0.06 2.36 2.11
C MET A 64 -0.06 3.87 2.06
N MET A 65 1.07 4.57 1.97
CA MET A 65 1.10 6.02 1.81
C MET A 65 0.50 6.44 0.47
N MET A 66 0.81 5.68 -0.60
CA MET A 66 0.23 5.86 -1.92
C MET A 66 -1.29 5.65 -1.88
N LEU A 67 -1.78 4.60 -1.23
CA LEU A 67 -3.21 4.34 -1.08
C LEU A 67 -3.91 5.47 -0.33
N LEU A 68 -3.30 5.99 0.75
CA LEU A 68 -3.84 7.11 1.51
C LEU A 68 -3.94 8.38 0.65
N ILE A 69 -2.92 8.71 -0.11
CA ILE A 69 -2.92 9.91 -0.95
C ILE A 69 -3.88 9.75 -2.14
N LEU A 70 -3.90 8.61 -2.80
CA LEU A 70 -4.85 8.32 -3.88
C LEU A 70 -6.30 8.47 -3.41
N THR A 71 -6.62 7.96 -2.22
CA THR A 71 -7.99 8.00 -1.70
C THR A 71 -8.36 9.30 -1.02
N SER A 72 -7.41 10.00 -0.36
CA SER A 72 -7.70 11.16 0.48
C SER A 72 -7.46 12.50 -0.22
N VAL A 73 -6.41 12.57 -1.04
CA VAL A 73 -5.99 13.81 -1.72
C VAL A 73 -6.50 13.83 -3.15
N LEU A 74 -6.32 12.73 -3.86
CA LEU A 74 -6.72 12.62 -5.27
C LEU A 74 -8.18 12.16 -5.44
N GLY A 75 -8.84 11.70 -4.37
CA GLY A 75 -10.25 11.31 -4.39
C GLY A 75 -10.56 10.08 -5.25
N TYR A 76 -9.59 9.20 -5.47
CA TYR A 76 -9.81 7.96 -6.24
C TYR A 76 -10.72 6.99 -5.49
N GLU A 77 -11.56 6.28 -6.24
CA GLU A 77 -12.29 5.11 -5.73
C GLU A 77 -11.31 4.08 -5.15
N LEU A 78 -11.70 3.41 -4.05
CA LEU A 78 -10.82 2.47 -3.36
C LEU A 78 -10.28 1.36 -4.27
N LYS A 79 -11.12 0.76 -5.13
CA LYS A 79 -10.68 -0.29 -6.07
C LYS A 79 -9.61 0.22 -7.05
N THR A 80 -9.84 1.41 -7.60
CA THR A 80 -8.89 2.07 -8.51
C THR A 80 -7.59 2.44 -7.78
N ALA A 81 -7.69 2.97 -6.56
CA ALA A 81 -6.54 3.34 -5.76
C ALA A 81 -5.69 2.12 -5.38
N VAL A 82 -6.32 1.02 -4.96
CA VAL A 82 -5.63 -0.25 -4.66
C VAL A 82 -4.93 -0.78 -5.91
N GLY A 83 -5.64 -0.89 -7.04
CA GLY A 83 -5.05 -1.38 -8.29
C GLY A 83 -3.86 -0.54 -8.75
N THR A 84 -3.98 0.79 -8.68
CA THR A 84 -2.90 1.72 -9.05
C THR A 84 -1.71 1.61 -8.09
N SER A 85 -1.96 1.55 -6.79
CA SER A 85 -0.89 1.41 -5.80
C SER A 85 -0.12 0.10 -5.96
N VAL A 86 -0.83 -1.01 -6.19
CA VAL A 86 -0.21 -2.32 -6.43
C VAL A 86 0.62 -2.31 -7.71
N LEU A 87 0.13 -1.70 -8.79
CA LEU A 87 0.89 -1.57 -10.04
C LEU A 87 2.20 -0.79 -9.82
N ILE A 88 2.13 0.35 -9.14
CA ILE A 88 3.33 1.15 -8.82
C ILE A 88 4.29 0.36 -7.93
N MET A 89 3.77 -0.32 -6.90
CA MET A 89 4.57 -1.18 -6.03
C MET A 89 5.28 -2.30 -6.79
N THR A 90 4.65 -2.87 -7.81
CA THR A 90 5.27 -3.91 -8.65
C THR A 90 6.53 -3.40 -9.33
N PHE A 91 6.47 -2.21 -9.95
CA PHE A 91 7.65 -1.60 -10.56
C PHE A 91 8.73 -1.24 -9.53
N THR A 92 8.32 -0.68 -8.39
CA THR A 92 9.25 -0.33 -7.31
C THR A 92 9.93 -1.57 -6.74
N ALA A 93 9.17 -2.63 -6.49
CA ALA A 93 9.70 -3.90 -5.98
C ALA A 93 10.65 -4.56 -6.99
N LEU A 94 10.30 -4.53 -8.28
CA LEU A 94 11.17 -5.05 -9.33
C LEU A 94 12.52 -4.31 -9.37
N THR A 95 12.48 -2.97 -9.34
CA THR A 95 13.70 -2.15 -9.29
C THR A 95 14.52 -2.44 -8.03
N GLY A 96 13.86 -2.56 -6.88
CA GLY A 96 14.51 -2.91 -5.62
C GLY A 96 15.14 -4.31 -5.65
N ALA A 97 14.45 -5.30 -6.21
CA ALA A 97 14.96 -6.65 -6.36
C ALA A 97 16.20 -6.68 -7.26
N VAL A 98 16.15 -6.03 -8.42
CA VAL A 98 17.30 -5.93 -9.34
C VAL A 98 18.50 -5.27 -8.64
N SER A 99 18.27 -4.17 -7.91
CA SER A 99 19.34 -3.49 -7.16
C SER A 99 19.94 -4.39 -6.08
N HIS A 100 19.12 -5.17 -5.39
CA HIS A 100 19.57 -6.11 -4.36
C HIS A 100 20.42 -7.25 -4.94
N PHE A 101 20.03 -7.78 -6.10
CA PHE A 101 20.82 -8.80 -6.79
C PHE A 101 22.19 -8.28 -7.23
N VAL A 102 22.26 -7.01 -7.67
CA VAL A 102 23.51 -6.41 -8.11
C VAL A 102 24.46 -6.11 -6.95
N ILE A 103 23.94 -5.70 -5.80
CA ILE A 103 24.73 -5.21 -4.65
C ILE A 103 24.95 -6.30 -3.60
N GLY A 104 23.93 -7.11 -3.31
CA GLY A 104 23.87 -8.00 -2.14
C GLY A 104 24.04 -9.50 -2.44
N GLY A 105 24.19 -9.89 -3.70
CA GLY A 105 24.27 -11.30 -4.09
C GLY A 105 22.91 -11.99 -4.20
N ALA A 106 22.92 -13.24 -4.67
CA ALA A 106 21.69 -14.00 -4.93
C ALA A 106 21.08 -14.50 -3.58
N PRO A 107 19.76 -14.31 -3.37
CA PRO A 107 19.05 -14.89 -2.23
C PRO A 107 18.95 -16.42 -2.39
N ASP A 108 18.61 -17.12 -1.30
CA ASP A 108 18.26 -18.53 -1.37
C ASP A 108 17.07 -18.73 -2.33
N ILE A 109 17.33 -19.49 -3.39
CA ILE A 109 16.35 -19.72 -4.46
C ILE A 109 15.12 -20.44 -3.92
N THR A 110 15.27 -21.34 -2.95
CA THR A 110 14.16 -22.09 -2.36
C THR A 110 13.21 -21.15 -1.61
N VAL A 111 13.77 -20.26 -0.79
CA VAL A 111 12.99 -19.26 -0.05
C VAL A 111 12.30 -18.30 -1.01
N LEU A 112 13.00 -17.85 -2.04
CA LEU A 112 12.45 -16.96 -3.06
C LEU A 112 11.26 -17.59 -3.77
N VAL A 113 11.38 -18.83 -4.25
CA VAL A 113 10.30 -19.54 -4.95
C VAL A 113 9.10 -19.75 -4.03
N LEU A 114 9.31 -20.18 -2.79
CA LEU A 114 8.22 -20.33 -1.82
C LEU A 114 7.49 -18.99 -1.58
N CYS A 115 8.22 -17.92 -1.34
CA CYS A 115 7.64 -16.58 -1.16
C CYS A 115 6.81 -16.15 -2.37
N VAL A 116 7.32 -16.33 -3.59
CA VAL A 116 6.60 -15.97 -4.81
C VAL A 116 5.33 -16.78 -4.97
N VAL A 117 5.38 -18.10 -4.80
CA VAL A 117 4.22 -18.99 -4.92
C VAL A 117 3.13 -18.63 -3.91
N PHE A 118 3.49 -18.52 -2.64
CA PHE A 118 2.53 -18.16 -1.59
C PHE A 118 1.93 -16.76 -1.82
N THR A 119 2.75 -15.79 -2.21
CA THR A 119 2.27 -14.43 -2.53
C THR A 119 1.29 -14.44 -3.68
N LEU A 120 1.56 -15.18 -4.75
CA LEU A 120 0.66 -15.28 -5.90
C LEU A 120 -0.69 -15.91 -5.54
N ILE A 121 -0.67 -16.99 -4.76
CA ILE A 121 -1.89 -17.67 -4.29
C ILE A 121 -2.76 -16.69 -3.48
N TRP A 122 -2.19 -16.05 -2.46
CA TRP A 122 -2.91 -15.13 -1.60
C TRP A 122 -3.35 -13.85 -2.32
N ALA A 123 -2.52 -13.33 -3.22
CA ALA A 123 -2.87 -12.18 -4.05
C ALA A 123 -4.07 -12.48 -4.96
N ARG A 124 -4.13 -13.69 -5.54
CA ARG A 124 -5.27 -14.09 -6.36
C ARG A 124 -6.55 -14.23 -5.54
N ILE A 125 -6.50 -14.84 -4.37
CA ILE A 125 -7.65 -14.96 -3.46
C ILE A 125 -8.15 -13.56 -3.06
N ALA A 126 -7.25 -12.69 -2.65
CA ALA A 126 -7.58 -11.32 -2.28
C ALA A 126 -8.16 -10.51 -3.45
N ALA A 127 -7.62 -10.66 -4.66
CA ALA A 127 -8.11 -9.98 -5.85
C ALA A 127 -9.53 -10.42 -6.23
N VAL A 128 -9.82 -11.72 -6.16
CA VAL A 128 -11.17 -12.25 -6.42
C VAL A 128 -12.17 -11.70 -5.41
N PHE A 129 -11.80 -11.68 -4.12
CA PHE A 129 -12.62 -11.08 -3.08
C PHE A 129 -12.85 -9.59 -3.31
N ALA A 130 -11.79 -8.82 -3.57
CA ALA A 130 -11.87 -7.38 -3.79
C ALA A 130 -12.74 -7.01 -5.00
N ASN A 131 -12.68 -7.80 -6.08
CA ASN A 131 -13.50 -7.55 -7.27
C ASN A 131 -14.99 -7.82 -7.05
N ARG A 132 -15.32 -8.77 -6.18
CA ARG A 132 -16.72 -9.14 -5.88
C ARG A 132 -17.32 -8.33 -4.73
N ALA A 133 -16.48 -7.79 -3.85
CA ALA A 133 -16.95 -7.06 -2.68
C ALA A 133 -17.53 -5.69 -3.05
N GLU A 134 -18.58 -5.32 -2.33
CA GLU A 134 -19.10 -3.95 -2.36
C GLU A 134 -18.08 -2.97 -1.76
N PRO A 135 -18.08 -1.68 -2.19
CA PRO A 135 -17.14 -0.68 -1.67
C PRO A 135 -17.12 -0.57 -0.14
N ARG A 136 -18.27 -0.71 0.49
CA ARG A 136 -18.40 -0.67 1.96
C ARG A 136 -17.72 -1.85 2.65
N THR A 137 -17.96 -3.06 2.12
CA THR A 137 -17.34 -4.30 2.61
C THR A 137 -15.84 -4.28 2.38
N LEU A 138 -15.40 -3.81 1.22
CA LEU A 138 -13.98 -3.68 0.90
C LEU A 138 -13.26 -2.70 1.84
N ASN A 139 -13.86 -1.54 2.11
CA ASN A 139 -13.33 -0.57 3.08
C ASN A 139 -13.18 -1.18 4.48
N ARG A 140 -14.23 -1.87 4.97
CA ARG A 140 -14.19 -2.52 6.29
C ARG A 140 -13.16 -3.63 6.35
N ALA A 141 -13.13 -4.52 5.37
CA ALA A 141 -12.17 -5.62 5.32
C ALA A 141 -10.72 -5.09 5.29
N THR A 142 -10.44 -4.13 4.43
CA THR A 142 -9.12 -3.48 4.36
C THR A 142 -8.77 -2.81 5.68
N GLY A 143 -9.70 -2.07 6.28
CA GLY A 143 -9.49 -1.40 7.57
C GLY A 143 -9.18 -2.38 8.70
N ILE A 144 -9.95 -3.48 8.81
CA ILE A 144 -9.73 -4.51 9.84
C ILE A 144 -8.36 -5.16 9.67
N VAL A 145 -8.01 -5.57 8.44
CA VAL A 145 -6.71 -6.19 8.16
C VAL A 145 -5.56 -5.25 8.54
N LEU A 146 -5.65 -3.97 8.19
CA LEU A 146 -4.63 -2.97 8.51
C LEU A 146 -4.51 -2.71 10.02
N VAL A 147 -5.62 -2.66 10.75
CA VAL A 147 -5.60 -2.51 12.22
C VAL A 147 -4.98 -3.74 12.87
N VAL A 148 -5.37 -4.95 12.47
CA VAL A 148 -4.82 -6.19 13.01
C VAL A 148 -3.33 -6.29 12.73
N LEU A 149 -2.89 -6.02 11.50
CA LEU A 149 -1.47 -6.03 11.15
C LEU A 149 -0.70 -4.95 11.92
N GLY A 150 -1.21 -3.74 11.99
CA GLY A 150 -0.59 -2.66 12.74
C GLY A 150 -0.45 -2.99 14.24
N ALA A 151 -1.50 -3.55 14.84
CA ALA A 151 -1.49 -3.99 16.23
C ALA A 151 -0.52 -5.16 16.47
N ALA A 152 -0.49 -6.14 15.58
CA ALA A 152 0.43 -7.27 15.66
C ALA A 152 1.88 -6.82 15.58
N ILE A 153 2.23 -5.99 14.60
CA ILE A 153 3.60 -5.48 14.45
C ILE A 153 3.99 -4.63 15.68
N PHE A 154 3.06 -3.81 16.19
CA PHE A 154 3.30 -3.02 17.40
C PHE A 154 3.56 -3.91 18.61
N ALA A 155 2.75 -4.97 18.80
CA ALA A 155 2.93 -5.93 19.89
C ALA A 155 4.29 -6.65 19.78
N PHE A 156 4.67 -7.13 18.59
CA PHE A 156 5.99 -7.73 18.37
C PHE A 156 7.14 -6.75 18.63
N SER A 157 6.98 -5.49 18.24
CA SER A 157 7.98 -4.44 18.49
C SER A 157 8.14 -4.12 19.98
N MET A 158 7.09 -4.31 20.80
CA MET A 158 7.16 -4.13 22.24
C MET A 158 7.72 -5.36 22.98
N LEU A 159 7.40 -6.57 22.51
CA LEU A 159 7.91 -7.81 23.10
C LEU A 159 9.38 -8.09 22.77
N GLY A 160 9.89 -7.54 21.66
CA GLY A 160 11.28 -7.70 21.22
C GLY A 160 12.25 -6.65 21.76
N ARG A 161 11.80 -5.80 22.69
CA ARG A 161 12.64 -4.86 23.45
C ARG A 161 12.94 -5.41 24.83
#